data_17ba55f70e93fa102d496cc3467e47c7
#
_entry.id   17ba55f70e93fa102d496cc3467e47c7
#
_cell.length_a   1.000
_cell.length_b   1.000
_cell.length_c   1.000
_cell.angle_alpha   90.00
_cell.angle_beta   90.00
_cell.angle_gamma   90.00
#
_symmetry.space_group_name_H-M   'P 1'
#
loop_
_entity.id
_entity.type
_entity.pdbx_description
1 polymer ?
#
loop_
_entity_poly.entity_id
_entity_poly.type
_entity_poly.pdbx_seq_one_letter_code
_entity_poly.pdbx_strand_id
1 'polypeptide(L)'
;LVRCHISGEQPLCYMDGIILDDCTFDAACDRCFEDSKNINADIVGAITEIKNPISGRIAAHNVGKVTYDEFAKGKQAMITLR
;
A
#
# COMPACT_ATOMS: atom_id res chain seq x y z
N LEU A 1 -11.09 5.29 3.96
CA LEU A 1 -10.52 6.63 4.22
C LEU A 1 -10.58 7.47 2.96
N VAL A 2 -10.97 8.71 3.09
CA VAL A 2 -11.08 9.66 1.97
C VAL A 2 -10.16 10.85 2.25
N ARG A 3 -9.26 11.13 1.31
CA ARG A 3 -8.34 12.29 1.35
C ARG A 3 -7.63 12.46 2.69
N CYS A 4 -7.23 11.34 3.30
CA CYS A 4 -6.50 11.35 4.56
C CYS A 4 -4.99 11.37 4.29
N HIS A 5 -4.24 11.96 5.21
CA HIS A 5 -2.78 11.87 5.19
C HIS A 5 -2.35 10.82 6.21
N ILE A 6 -1.60 9.84 5.75
CA ILE A 6 -1.20 8.69 6.55
C ILE A 6 0.27 8.80 6.90
N SER A 7 0.59 8.66 8.17
CA SER A 7 1.97 8.75 8.67
C SER A 7 2.24 7.61 9.66
N GLY A 8 3.50 7.45 10.06
CA GLY A 8 3.91 6.42 11.00
C GLY A 8 4.65 5.29 10.33
N GLU A 9 5.18 4.37 11.14
CA GLU A 9 5.85 3.17 10.66
C GLU A 9 4.82 2.07 10.41
N GLN A 10 5.04 1.26 9.37
CA GLN A 10 4.18 0.14 9.00
C GLN A 10 2.69 0.51 8.98
N PRO A 11 2.29 1.57 8.27
CA PRO A 11 0.88 1.93 8.27
C PRO A 11 0.05 0.87 7.53
N LEU A 12 -1.13 0.60 8.04
CA LEU A 12 -2.12 -0.29 7.42
C LEU A 12 -1.62 -1.73 7.26
N CYS A 13 -0.92 -2.24 8.28
CA CYS A 13 -0.46 -3.63 8.28
C CYS A 13 -1.59 -4.57 8.72
N TYR A 14 -1.59 -5.78 8.18
CA TYR A 14 -2.52 -6.86 8.51
C TYR A 14 -4.01 -6.48 8.33
N MET A 15 -4.28 -5.60 7.39
CA MET A 15 -5.67 -5.21 7.10
C MET A 15 -6.35 -6.21 6.16
N ASP A 16 -7.65 -6.33 6.29
CA ASP A 16 -8.47 -7.12 5.38
C ASP A 16 -9.65 -6.27 4.93
N GLY A 17 -9.62 -5.85 3.68
CA GLY A 17 -10.68 -5.01 3.13
C GLY A 17 -10.52 -3.55 3.49
N ILE A 18 -9.51 -2.88 2.91
CA ILE A 18 -9.31 -1.45 3.13
C ILE A 18 -9.56 -0.67 1.84
N ILE A 19 -10.23 0.46 1.97
CA ILE A 19 -10.49 1.37 0.86
C ILE A 19 -9.84 2.72 1.17
N LEU A 20 -8.96 3.17 0.27
CA LEU A 20 -8.35 4.50 0.34
C LEU A 20 -8.71 5.26 -0.92
N ASP A 21 -9.32 6.43 -0.75
CA ASP A 21 -9.73 7.28 -1.86
C ASP A 21 -8.94 8.60 -1.79
N ASP A 22 -8.02 8.78 -2.74
CA ASP A 22 -7.16 9.96 -2.84
C ASP A 22 -6.44 10.32 -1.54
N CYS A 23 -5.90 9.30 -0.88
CA CYS A 23 -5.10 9.48 0.34
C CYS A 23 -3.64 9.71 0.00
N THR A 24 -2.89 10.25 0.95
CA THR A 24 -1.45 10.48 0.80
C THR A 24 -0.70 9.75 1.92
N PHE A 25 0.55 9.39 1.62
CA PHE A 25 1.46 8.82 2.63
C PHE A 25 2.60 9.79 2.89
N ASP A 26 2.99 9.89 4.17
CA ASP A 26 4.21 10.59 4.54
C ASP A 26 5.41 9.85 3.91
N ALA A 27 6.42 10.61 3.46
CA ALA A 27 7.60 10.02 2.84
C ALA A 27 8.38 9.09 3.79
N ALA A 28 8.21 9.25 5.09
CA ALA A 28 8.84 8.38 6.08
C ALA A 28 8.10 7.07 6.32
N CYS A 29 6.93 6.88 5.72
CA CYS A 29 6.19 5.62 5.88
C CYS A 29 6.97 4.48 5.22
N ASP A 30 7.17 3.40 5.96
CA ASP A 30 7.80 2.19 5.45
C ASP A 30 6.84 1.02 5.56
N ARG A 31 7.14 -0.06 4.83
CA ARG A 31 6.39 -1.31 4.89
C ARG A 31 4.87 -1.10 4.87
N CYS A 32 4.42 -0.19 3.99
CA CYS A 32 2.99 0.09 3.85
C CYS A 32 2.24 -1.16 3.38
N PHE A 33 1.03 -1.34 3.89
CA PHE A 33 0.17 -2.47 3.55
C PHE A 33 0.75 -3.84 3.88
N GLU A 34 1.71 -3.94 4.82
CA GLU A 34 2.37 -5.20 5.13
C GLU A 34 1.34 -6.29 5.48
N ASP A 35 1.37 -7.39 4.72
CA ASP A 35 0.48 -8.54 4.88
C ASP A 35 -1.01 -8.19 4.81
N SER A 36 -1.36 -7.09 4.14
CA SER A 36 -2.76 -6.71 3.96
C SER A 36 -3.34 -7.34 2.71
N LYS A 37 -4.65 -7.60 2.73
CA LYS A 37 -5.37 -8.20 1.61
C LYS A 37 -6.67 -7.46 1.33
N ASN A 38 -7.23 -7.70 0.15
CA ASN A 38 -8.45 -7.05 -0.31
C ASN A 38 -8.31 -5.52 -0.27
N ILE A 39 -7.18 -5.04 -0.76
CA ILE A 39 -6.84 -3.62 -0.80
C ILE A 39 -7.52 -2.97 -2.00
N ASN A 40 -8.05 -1.76 -1.80
CA ASN A 40 -8.54 -0.94 -2.90
C ASN A 40 -8.08 0.49 -2.61
N ALA A 41 -6.95 0.87 -3.19
CA ALA A 41 -6.29 2.12 -2.81
C ALA A 41 -5.95 2.98 -4.03
N ASP A 42 -6.38 4.24 -3.96
CA ASP A 42 -5.96 5.30 -4.87
C ASP A 42 -5.16 6.32 -4.05
N ILE A 43 -3.88 6.46 -4.37
CA ILE A 43 -2.95 7.29 -3.61
C ILE A 43 -2.50 8.47 -4.45
N VAL A 44 -2.57 9.65 -3.86
CA VAL A 44 -2.05 10.88 -4.46
C VAL A 44 -0.58 11.00 -4.08
N GLY A 45 0.30 11.11 -5.09
CA GLY A 45 1.73 11.23 -4.85
C GLY A 45 2.41 9.87 -4.73
N ALA A 46 3.46 9.81 -3.91
CA ALA A 46 4.33 8.65 -3.83
C ALA A 46 4.07 7.79 -2.61
N ILE A 47 4.35 6.49 -2.76
CA ILE A 47 4.47 5.56 -1.63
C ILE A 47 5.94 5.14 -1.59
N THR A 48 6.60 5.35 -0.45
CA THR A 48 8.02 5.07 -0.33
C THR A 48 8.33 3.57 -0.34
N GLU A 49 7.56 2.78 0.42
CA GLU A 49 7.78 1.34 0.50
C GLU A 49 6.48 0.60 0.76
N ILE A 50 6.28 -0.48 0.00
CA ILE A 50 5.15 -1.41 0.19
C ILE A 50 5.75 -2.78 0.46
N LYS A 51 5.19 -3.51 1.44
CA LYS A 51 5.67 -4.85 1.75
C LYS A 51 4.52 -5.85 1.82
N ASN A 52 4.65 -6.93 1.06
CA ASN A 52 3.70 -8.06 1.05
C ASN A 52 2.23 -7.63 0.88
N PRO A 53 1.89 -6.82 -0.12
CA PRO A 53 0.47 -6.57 -0.41
C PRO A 53 -0.12 -7.82 -1.06
N ILE A 54 -1.03 -8.50 -0.37
CA ILE A 54 -1.45 -9.86 -0.73
C ILE A 54 -2.48 -9.88 -1.84
N SER A 55 -3.47 -8.98 -1.81
CA SER A 55 -4.49 -8.97 -2.84
C SER A 55 -5.16 -7.60 -2.96
N GLY A 56 -5.78 -7.36 -4.11
CA GLY A 56 -6.46 -6.10 -4.41
C GLY A 56 -5.65 -5.24 -5.36
N ARG A 57 -5.82 -3.92 -5.27
CA ARG A 57 -5.13 -2.97 -6.14
C ARG A 57 -4.63 -1.76 -5.38
N ILE A 58 -3.47 -1.27 -5.78
CA ILE A 58 -2.88 -0.04 -5.26
C ILE A 58 -2.46 0.81 -6.46
N ALA A 59 -3.00 2.01 -6.57
CA ALA A 59 -2.62 2.95 -7.61
C ALA A 59 -2.00 4.19 -6.98
N ALA A 60 -0.83 4.61 -7.45
CA ALA A 60 -0.11 5.77 -6.94
C ALA A 60 0.65 6.45 -8.06
N HIS A 61 1.05 7.71 -7.86
CA HIS A 61 1.84 8.42 -8.86
C HIS A 61 3.26 7.89 -8.95
N ASN A 62 3.80 7.42 -7.81
CA ASN A 62 5.12 6.83 -7.76
C ASN A 62 5.18 5.81 -6.63
N VAL A 63 5.91 4.71 -6.85
CA VAL A 63 6.13 3.69 -5.83
C VAL A 63 7.63 3.43 -5.77
N GLY A 64 8.22 3.62 -4.59
CA GLY A 64 9.66 3.47 -4.42
C GLY A 64 10.10 2.01 -4.40
N LYS A 65 9.78 1.30 -3.33
CA LYS A 65 10.24 -0.07 -3.13
C LYS A 65 9.06 -0.99 -2.84
N VAL A 66 9.02 -2.13 -3.51
CA VAL A 66 8.01 -3.18 -3.23
C VAL A 66 8.76 -4.45 -2.87
N THR A 67 8.47 -5.01 -1.71
CA THR A 67 9.13 -6.22 -1.24
C THR A 67 8.12 -7.34 -1.00
N TYR A 68 8.48 -8.55 -1.37
CA TYR A 68 7.70 -9.74 -1.08
C TYR A 68 8.61 -10.75 -0.40
N ASP A 69 8.15 -11.34 0.71
CA ASP A 69 8.89 -12.44 1.30
C ASP A 69 8.39 -13.78 0.73
N GLU A 70 8.96 -14.86 1.19
CA GLU A 70 8.67 -16.19 0.64
C GLU A 70 7.18 -16.56 0.81
N PHE A 71 6.59 -16.15 1.91
CA PHE A 71 5.18 -16.41 2.19
C PHE A 71 4.25 -15.75 1.16
N ALA A 72 4.62 -14.57 0.68
CA ALA A 72 3.77 -13.78 -0.22
C ALA A 72 3.97 -14.11 -1.70
N LYS A 73 4.88 -15.01 -2.05
CA LYS A 73 5.11 -15.38 -3.45
C LYS A 73 3.81 -15.90 -4.07
N GLY A 74 3.45 -15.33 -5.21
CA GLY A 74 2.23 -15.70 -5.93
C GLY A 74 0.95 -15.09 -5.35
N LYS A 75 1.05 -14.36 -4.26
CA LYS A 75 -0.07 -13.64 -3.65
C LYS A 75 0.27 -12.16 -3.67
N GLN A 76 -0.16 -11.47 -4.71
CA GLN A 76 0.27 -10.09 -4.93
C GLN A 76 -0.90 -9.22 -5.34
N ALA A 77 -1.03 -8.07 -4.67
CA ALA A 77 -1.91 -7.02 -5.12
C ALA A 77 -1.37 -6.44 -6.43
N MET A 78 -2.27 -5.93 -7.26
CA MET A 78 -1.88 -5.22 -8.49
C MET A 78 -1.45 -3.81 -8.13
N ILE A 79 -0.22 -3.44 -8.51
CA ILE A 79 0.32 -2.11 -8.29
C ILE A 79 0.40 -1.41 -9.63
N THR A 80 -0.23 -0.24 -9.74
CA THR A 80 -0.26 0.53 -10.97
C THR A 80 0.17 1.97 -10.71
N LEU A 81 0.74 2.61 -11.71
CA LEU A 81 1.05 4.04 -11.66
C LEU A 81 -0.12 4.84 -12.22
N ARG A 82 -0.43 5.91 -11.55
CA ARG A 82 -1.52 6.82 -11.96
C ARG A 82 -1.04 7.83 -12.99
#